data_cbca5d0ff72ae4330e90258c8e0a8991
#
_entry.id   cbca5d0ff72ae4330e90258c8e0a8991
#
_cell.length_a   1.000
_cell.length_b   1.000
_cell.length_c   1.000
_cell.angle_alpha   90.00
_cell.angle_beta   90.00
_cell.angle_gamma   90.00
#
_symmetry.space_group_name_H-M   'P 1'
#
loop_
_entity.id
_entity.type
_entity.pdbx_description
1 polymer ?
#
loop_
_entity_poly.entity_id
_entity_poly.type
_entity_poly.pdbx_seq_one_letter_code
_entity_poly.pdbx_strand_id
1 'polypeptide(L)'
;MADVVTARATVAAGDAFELLAKDLEETVKKGETTTPFPEKYRVMFEGIPCWPKLPALFKPLKTHGVNVTAVVYAPAFGFVYNNIDEMARAYYKAPNSVC
;
A
#
# COMPACT_ATOMS: atom_id res chain seq x y z
N MET A 1 4.89 -4.04 -6.35
CA MET A 1 3.52 -4.34 -5.90
C MET A 1 2.78 -5.31 -6.82
N ALA A 2 2.90 -5.21 -8.14
CA ALA A 2 2.33 -6.21 -9.06
C ALA A 2 2.85 -7.63 -8.77
N ASP A 3 4.15 -7.77 -8.52
CA ASP A 3 4.79 -9.05 -8.21
C ASP A 3 4.24 -9.69 -6.92
N VAL A 4 3.88 -8.88 -5.94
CA VAL A 4 3.30 -9.35 -4.67
C VAL A 4 1.89 -9.91 -4.87
N VAL A 5 1.08 -9.30 -5.74
CA VAL A 5 -0.28 -9.78 -6.04
C VAL A 5 -0.21 -11.09 -6.83
N THR A 6 0.74 -11.23 -7.75
CA THR A 6 0.92 -12.44 -8.56
C THR A 6 1.57 -13.58 -7.79
N ALA A 7 2.41 -13.29 -6.79
CA ALA A 7 3.08 -14.29 -5.94
C ALA A 7 2.27 -14.65 -4.67
N ARG A 8 1.00 -14.30 -4.62
CA ARG A 8 0.12 -14.56 -3.49
C ARG A 8 0.12 -16.05 -3.10
N ALA A 9 0.08 -16.32 -1.80
CA ALA A 9 0.12 -17.68 -1.23
C ALA A 9 1.42 -18.47 -1.47
N THR A 10 2.51 -17.83 -1.85
CA THR A 10 3.82 -18.48 -1.90
C THR A 10 4.63 -18.19 -0.63
N VAL A 11 5.52 -19.11 -0.24
CA VAL A 11 6.44 -18.92 0.90
C VAL A 11 7.33 -17.71 0.66
N ALA A 12 7.85 -17.56 -0.54
CA ALA A 12 8.71 -16.41 -0.90
C ALA A 12 8.01 -15.06 -0.70
N ALA A 13 6.72 -14.96 -0.99
CA ALA A 13 5.96 -13.75 -0.73
C ALA A 13 5.79 -13.50 0.78
N GLY A 14 5.55 -14.56 1.57
CA GLY A 14 5.50 -14.48 3.02
C GLY A 14 6.80 -13.95 3.62
N ASP A 15 7.93 -14.54 3.23
CA ASP A 15 9.26 -14.13 3.68
C ASP A 15 9.57 -12.67 3.32
N ALA A 16 9.20 -12.24 2.11
CA ALA A 16 9.38 -10.86 1.66
C ALA A 16 8.54 -9.87 2.49
N PHE A 17 7.31 -10.22 2.84
CA PHE A 17 6.47 -9.40 3.69
C PHE A 17 6.97 -9.34 5.13
N GLU A 18 7.47 -10.45 5.66
CA GLU A 18 8.05 -10.47 7.00
C GLU A 18 9.30 -9.58 7.08
N LEU A 19 10.16 -9.64 6.07
CA LEU A 19 11.33 -8.78 5.98
C LEU A 19 10.94 -7.31 5.89
N LEU A 20 9.95 -6.98 5.05
CA LEU A 20 9.45 -5.62 4.90
C LEU A 20 8.83 -5.09 6.21
N ALA A 21 8.08 -5.93 6.92
CA ALA A 21 7.49 -5.55 8.21
C ALA A 21 8.58 -5.22 9.24
N LYS A 22 9.62 -6.04 9.35
CA LYS A 22 10.76 -5.80 10.24
C LYS A 22 11.49 -4.49 9.90
N ASP A 23 11.76 -4.24 8.63
CA ASP A 23 12.42 -3.02 8.17
C ASP A 23 11.60 -1.77 8.50
N LEU A 24 10.29 -1.82 8.28
CA LEU A 24 9.37 -0.74 8.64
C LEU A 24 9.31 -0.51 10.15
N GLU A 25 9.25 -1.56 10.95
CA GLU A 25 9.27 -1.45 12.42
C GLU A 25 10.56 -0.80 12.93
N GLU A 26 11.71 -1.19 12.38
CA GLU A 26 12.99 -0.59 12.74
C GLU A 26 13.06 0.88 12.35
N THR A 27 12.60 1.22 11.15
CA THR A 27 12.54 2.61 10.65
C THR A 27 11.68 3.48 11.58
N VAL A 28 10.50 2.99 11.98
CA VAL A 28 9.62 3.68 12.92
C VAL A 28 10.27 3.85 14.31
N LYS A 29 10.92 2.79 14.83
CA LYS A 29 11.63 2.84 16.12
C LYS A 29 12.77 3.88 16.13
N LYS A 30 13.44 4.07 15.00
CA LYS A 30 14.49 5.09 14.84
C LYS A 30 13.92 6.50 14.64
N GLY A 31 12.60 6.67 14.49
CA GLY A 31 11.97 7.94 14.16
C GLY A 31 12.28 8.43 12.74
N GLU A 32 12.71 7.51 11.89
CA GLU A 32 13.02 7.79 10.48
C GLU A 32 11.78 7.66 9.61
N THR A 33 11.85 8.19 8.41
CA THR A 33 10.79 8.06 7.39
C THR A 33 11.37 7.48 6.11
N THR A 34 10.59 6.67 5.42
CA THR A 34 10.94 6.18 4.09
C THR A 34 10.71 7.22 2.99
N THR A 35 10.14 8.38 3.34
CA THR A 35 9.89 9.47 2.40
C THR A 35 11.20 10.19 2.08
N PRO A 36 11.67 10.17 0.83
CA PRO A 36 12.99 10.70 0.44
C PRO A 36 13.00 12.21 0.22
N PHE A 37 12.04 12.95 0.74
CA PHE A 37 11.90 14.40 0.59
C PHE A 37 11.18 15.01 1.80
N PRO A 38 11.37 16.34 2.07
CA PRO A 38 10.64 17.01 3.13
C PRO A 38 9.13 16.99 2.87
N GLU A 39 8.40 16.34 3.76
CA GLU A 39 6.95 16.21 3.68
C GLU A 39 6.28 17.49 4.19
N LYS A 40 5.40 18.08 3.38
CA LYS A 40 4.57 19.24 3.74
C LYS A 40 3.10 18.91 3.83
N TYR A 41 2.66 18.01 2.97
CA TYR A 41 1.25 17.61 2.86
C TYR A 41 1.15 16.10 2.76
N ARG A 42 0.15 15.54 3.43
CA ARG A 42 -0.25 14.13 3.33
C ARG A 42 -1.58 14.05 2.62
N VAL A 43 -1.66 13.20 1.61
CA VAL A 43 -2.87 13.00 0.83
C VAL A 43 -3.19 11.53 0.67
N MET A 44 -4.45 11.22 0.46
CA MET A 44 -4.91 9.91 0.05
C MET A 44 -5.10 9.88 -1.46
N PHE A 45 -4.70 8.79 -2.08
CA PHE A 45 -4.98 8.52 -3.48
C PHE A 45 -6.14 7.54 -3.59
N GLU A 46 -7.21 7.95 -4.23
CA GLU A 46 -8.35 7.11 -4.54
C GLU A 46 -8.43 6.86 -6.05
N GLY A 47 -8.83 5.66 -6.41
CA GLY A 47 -8.99 5.24 -7.79
C GLY A 47 -7.89 4.33 -8.30
N ILE A 48 -8.04 3.95 -9.57
CA ILE A 48 -7.10 3.05 -10.25
C ILE A 48 -5.87 3.83 -10.70
N PRO A 49 -4.66 3.40 -10.31
CA PRO A 49 -3.44 4.07 -10.75
C PRO A 49 -3.27 4.00 -12.27
N CYS A 50 -2.96 5.12 -12.89
CA CYS A 50 -2.55 5.16 -14.29
C CYS A 50 -1.09 4.70 -14.41
N TRP A 51 -0.87 3.40 -14.40
CA TRP A 51 0.45 2.76 -14.31
C TRP A 51 1.51 3.36 -15.25
N PRO A 52 1.24 3.56 -16.56
CA PRO A 52 2.25 4.11 -17.47
C PRO A 52 2.63 5.56 -17.18
N LYS A 53 1.83 6.28 -16.40
CA LYS A 53 1.98 7.71 -16.11
C LYS A 53 2.32 8.00 -14.65
N LEU A 54 2.48 7.00 -13.80
CA LEU A 54 2.80 7.19 -12.39
C LEU A 54 4.01 8.11 -12.15
N PRO A 55 5.15 7.97 -12.85
CA PRO A 55 6.26 8.88 -12.65
C PRO A 55 5.94 10.33 -12.97
N ALA A 56 5.14 10.57 -14.01
CA ALA A 56 4.71 11.91 -14.41
C ALA A 56 3.76 12.53 -13.40
N LEU A 57 2.93 11.73 -12.71
CA LEU A 57 2.03 12.17 -11.67
C LEU A 57 2.79 12.46 -10.35
N PHE A 58 3.61 11.52 -9.90
CA PHE A 58 4.24 11.62 -8.58
C PHE A 58 5.44 12.57 -8.53
N LYS A 59 6.12 12.81 -9.64
CA LYS A 59 7.26 13.73 -9.69
C LYS A 59 6.90 15.16 -9.28
N PRO A 60 5.84 15.80 -9.80
CA PRO A 60 5.39 17.10 -9.32
C PRO A 60 4.96 17.09 -7.85
N LEU A 61 4.23 16.07 -7.41
CA LEU A 61 3.80 15.94 -6.02
C LEU A 61 5.00 15.96 -5.07
N LYS A 62 6.01 15.16 -5.37
CA LYS A 62 7.27 15.12 -4.62
C LYS A 62 7.96 16.48 -4.57
N THR A 63 8.03 17.20 -5.69
CA THR A 63 8.65 18.55 -5.77
C THR A 63 7.94 19.54 -4.85
N HIS A 64 6.65 19.41 -4.67
CA HIS A 64 5.85 20.27 -3.78
C HIS A 64 5.76 19.75 -2.33
N GLY A 65 6.42 18.65 -2.00
CA GLY A 65 6.40 18.06 -0.66
C GLY A 65 5.08 17.35 -0.35
N VAL A 66 4.35 16.91 -1.37
CA VAL A 66 3.09 16.16 -1.21
C VAL A 66 3.40 14.67 -1.17
N ASN A 67 3.10 14.03 -0.06
CA ASN A 67 3.26 12.60 0.14
C ASN A 67 1.91 11.88 0.07
N VAL A 68 1.83 10.83 -0.74
CA VAL A 68 0.66 9.95 -0.79
C VAL A 68 0.83 8.87 0.27
N THR A 69 0.20 9.03 1.41
CA THR A 69 0.35 8.18 2.59
C THR A 69 -0.70 7.08 2.69
N ALA A 70 -1.78 7.18 1.93
CA ALA A 70 -2.83 6.19 1.88
C ALA A 70 -3.31 5.96 0.45
N VAL A 71 -3.64 4.73 0.13
CA VAL A 71 -4.22 4.32 -1.14
C VAL A 71 -5.39 3.38 -0.86
N VAL A 72 -6.44 3.47 -1.65
CA VAL A 72 -7.63 2.61 -1.47
C VAL A 72 -7.52 1.34 -2.31
N TYR A 73 -7.01 1.46 -3.52
CA TYR A 73 -7.00 0.37 -4.50
C TYR A 73 -6.22 -0.88 -4.04
N ALA A 74 -4.99 -0.72 -3.55
CA ALA A 74 -4.15 -1.86 -3.17
C ALA A 74 -4.68 -2.61 -1.92
N PRO A 75 -5.11 -1.95 -0.84
CA PRO A 75 -5.70 -2.63 0.31
C PRO A 75 -6.97 -3.42 0.00
N ALA A 76 -7.74 -3.02 -1.03
CA ALA A 76 -8.94 -3.73 -1.43
C ALA A 76 -8.68 -5.20 -1.89
N PHE A 77 -7.44 -5.55 -2.21
CA PHE A 77 -7.03 -6.91 -2.55
C PHE A 77 -6.32 -7.65 -1.40
N GLY A 78 -6.16 -7.02 -0.25
CA GLY A 78 -5.36 -7.50 0.88
C GLY A 78 -6.17 -8.17 2.00
N PHE A 79 -7.33 -8.78 1.70
CA PHE A 79 -8.12 -9.43 2.72
C PHE A 79 -7.46 -10.72 3.23
N VAL A 80 -7.46 -10.88 4.55
CA VAL A 80 -7.04 -12.11 5.21
C VAL A 80 -8.28 -12.82 5.72
N TYR A 81 -8.43 -14.08 5.37
CA TYR A 81 -9.53 -14.94 5.81
C TYR A 81 -9.10 -16.41 5.82
N ASN A 82 -9.64 -17.19 6.74
CA ASN A 82 -9.31 -18.60 6.90
C ASN A 82 -10.43 -19.54 6.39
N ASN A 83 -11.61 -19.00 6.18
CA ASN A 83 -12.77 -19.76 5.70
C ASN A 83 -13.74 -18.85 4.93
N ILE A 84 -14.76 -19.43 4.32
CA ILE A 84 -15.75 -18.74 3.46
C ILE A 84 -16.55 -17.70 4.24
N ASP A 85 -16.90 -17.98 5.49
CA ASP A 85 -17.68 -17.05 6.31
C ASP A 85 -16.85 -15.81 6.69
N GLU A 86 -15.58 -16.00 7.03
CA GLU A 86 -14.64 -14.90 7.27
C GLU A 86 -14.39 -14.08 6.00
N MET A 87 -14.28 -14.75 4.85
CA MET A 87 -14.16 -14.09 3.55
C MET A 87 -15.36 -13.17 3.28
N ALA A 88 -16.57 -13.68 3.47
CA ALA A 88 -17.80 -12.90 3.29
C ALA A 88 -17.85 -11.70 4.23
N ARG A 89 -17.46 -11.88 5.50
CA ARG A 89 -17.41 -10.79 6.50
C ARG A 89 -16.32 -9.77 6.18
N ALA A 90 -15.14 -10.22 5.73
CA ALA A 90 -14.05 -9.33 5.32
C ALA A 90 -14.47 -8.47 4.13
N TYR A 91 -15.16 -9.07 3.16
CA TYR A 91 -15.68 -8.37 2.01
C TYR A 91 -16.77 -7.35 2.37
N TYR A 92 -17.67 -7.71 3.29
CA TYR A 92 -18.72 -6.82 3.77
C TYR A 92 -18.15 -5.61 4.55
N LYS A 93 -17.06 -5.81 5.28
CA LYS A 93 -16.36 -4.76 6.05
C LYS A 93 -15.34 -3.97 5.23
N ALA A 94 -15.10 -4.37 3.99
CA ALA A 94 -14.18 -3.67 3.13
C ALA A 94 -14.58 -2.20 2.96
N PRO A 95 -13.62 -1.27 2.97
CA PRO A 95 -13.93 0.10 2.60
C PRO A 95 -14.49 0.10 1.17
N ASN A 96 -15.69 0.62 1.02
CA ASN A 96 -16.31 0.76 -0.30
C ASN A 96 -15.42 1.66 -1.16
N SER A 97 -14.76 1.06 -2.14
CA SER A 97 -14.14 1.82 -3.21
C SER A 97 -15.25 2.42 -4.06
N VAL A 98 -15.22 3.71 -4.25
CA VAL A 98 -16.18 4.45 -5.10
C VAL A 98 -15.71 4.46 -6.55
N CYS A 99 -14.87 3.52 -6.94
CA CYS A 99 -14.39 3.37 -8.32
C CYS A 99 -15.45 2.75 -9.22
#